data_270ee435dae8cd67aa0ee7ef50302f56
#
_entry.id   270ee435dae8cd67aa0ee7ef50302f56
#
_cell.length_a   1.000
_cell.length_b   1.000
_cell.length_c   1.000
_cell.angle_alpha   90.00
_cell.angle_beta   90.00
_cell.angle_gamma   90.00
#
_symmetry.space_group_name_H-M   'P 1'
#
loop_
_entity.id
_entity.type
_entity.pdbx_description
1 polymer ?
#
loop_
_entity_poly.entity_id
_entity_poly.type
_entity_poly.pdbx_seq_one_letter_code
_entity_poly.pdbx_strand_id
1 'polypeptide(L)'
;MRATEKLHNIGQSLWLDNITRGLLTSGTLARYIQALSVTGLTSNPTIFDHAIKNSNDYDAAIRQKIKEGRSGEALFFELALEDLKQAADLFRPIHDLTNGVDGWVSLEVSPLLAHDTAATLAAAKSLHARAGRPNLFIKIPGTKEGLPAIEEAIFAGVPVNVTLLFSRDQYVAAAEAYLRGIERRIAAGLNPEVGSVASLFVSRWDVAVKEKAPEALRNQLGIAIAGQVYESYRIELNSPRWQRMLNAGGCSQRLLWASTGTKDPKASDTLYVRALAAPFTVNTMPEVTLKAFGDHGEIGEMLAESDDDFNEVLTNFSKAGVNVDALGAQLQAEGAESFVKSWNDLLECIASKSKVLKAA
;
A
#
# COMPACT_ATOMS: atom_id res chain seq x y z
N MET A 1 -26.56 -6.94 4.98
CA MET A 1 -25.42 -6.23 4.38
C MET A 1 -24.30 -6.23 5.39
N ARG A 2 -23.15 -6.80 5.07
CA ARG A 2 -21.96 -6.83 5.94
C ARG A 2 -21.34 -5.44 6.06
N ALA A 3 -20.53 -5.21 7.11
CA ALA A 3 -19.83 -3.94 7.26
C ALA A 3 -18.85 -3.67 6.09
N THR A 4 -18.21 -4.70 5.56
CA THR A 4 -17.35 -4.60 4.37
C THR A 4 -18.11 -4.10 3.13
N GLU A 5 -19.30 -4.62 2.88
CA GLU A 5 -20.15 -4.17 1.77
C GLU A 5 -20.63 -2.73 1.97
N LYS A 6 -21.00 -2.36 3.21
CA LYS A 6 -21.38 -0.98 3.52
C LYS A 6 -20.21 -0.01 3.30
N LEU A 7 -19.00 -0.38 3.71
CA LEU A 7 -17.80 0.43 3.51
C LEU A 7 -17.47 0.61 2.03
N HIS A 8 -17.60 -0.47 1.24
CA HIS A 8 -17.45 -0.39 -0.20
C HIS A 8 -18.50 0.56 -0.83
N ASN A 9 -19.75 0.48 -0.39
CA ASN A 9 -20.86 1.27 -0.94
C ASN A 9 -20.77 2.77 -0.64
N ILE A 10 -20.04 3.19 0.41
CA ILE A 10 -19.75 4.61 0.63
C ILE A 10 -18.59 5.13 -0.24
N GLY A 11 -17.98 4.27 -1.06
CA GLY A 11 -16.91 4.62 -1.99
C GLY A 11 -15.49 4.43 -1.47
N GLN A 12 -15.29 3.62 -0.41
CA GLN A 12 -13.96 3.19 0.00
C GLN A 12 -13.69 1.77 -0.52
N SER A 13 -12.58 1.60 -1.24
CA SER A 13 -12.13 0.28 -1.69
C SER A 13 -11.48 -0.50 -0.55
N LEU A 14 -11.81 -1.79 -0.44
CA LEU A 14 -11.22 -2.69 0.54
C LEU A 14 -10.16 -3.56 -0.14
N TRP A 15 -8.91 -3.40 0.24
CA TRP A 15 -7.82 -4.22 -0.25
C TRP A 15 -7.29 -5.12 0.86
N LEU A 16 -6.83 -6.30 0.49
CA LEU A 16 -6.19 -7.24 1.41
C LEU A 16 -4.68 -6.96 1.47
N ASP A 17 -4.14 -6.71 2.66
CA ASP A 17 -2.68 -6.63 2.88
C ASP A 17 -2.14 -8.03 3.18
N ASN A 18 -2.25 -8.90 2.20
CA ASN A 18 -1.71 -10.27 2.23
C ASN A 18 -1.70 -10.87 0.83
N ILE A 19 -0.71 -11.71 0.55
CA ILE A 19 -0.67 -12.63 -0.56
C ILE A 19 0.11 -13.87 -0.17
N THR A 20 -0.46 -15.05 -0.41
CA THR A 20 0.23 -16.33 -0.30
C THR A 20 -0.22 -17.22 -1.44
N ARG A 21 0.63 -18.14 -1.86
CA ARG A 21 0.26 -19.14 -2.86
C ARG A 21 -0.95 -19.98 -2.39
N GLY A 22 -1.01 -20.27 -1.10
CA GLY A 22 -2.16 -20.96 -0.49
C GLY A 22 -3.48 -20.20 -0.60
N LEU A 23 -3.48 -18.85 -0.46
CA LEU A 23 -4.68 -18.03 -0.67
C LEU A 23 -5.22 -18.15 -2.10
N LEU A 24 -4.31 -18.25 -3.09
CA LEU A 24 -4.66 -18.37 -4.50
C LEU A 24 -5.19 -19.78 -4.82
N THR A 25 -4.42 -20.81 -4.47
CA THR A 25 -4.70 -22.20 -4.85
C THR A 25 -5.90 -22.81 -4.13
N SER A 26 -6.18 -22.36 -2.88
CA SER A 26 -7.38 -22.79 -2.13
C SER A 26 -8.68 -22.07 -2.55
N GLY A 27 -8.59 -21.08 -3.43
CA GLY A 27 -9.72 -20.22 -3.79
C GLY A 27 -10.16 -19.26 -2.68
N THR A 28 -9.36 -19.09 -1.62
CA THR A 28 -9.71 -18.21 -0.50
C THR A 28 -9.78 -16.75 -0.94
N LEU A 29 -8.84 -16.28 -1.78
CA LEU A 29 -8.88 -14.92 -2.32
C LEU A 29 -10.16 -14.68 -3.13
N ALA A 30 -10.55 -15.63 -3.99
CA ALA A 30 -11.80 -15.52 -4.75
C ALA A 30 -13.03 -15.43 -3.84
N ARG A 31 -13.04 -16.17 -2.71
CA ARG A 31 -14.11 -16.05 -1.70
C ARG A 31 -14.13 -14.68 -1.03
N TYR A 32 -12.97 -14.07 -0.74
CA TYR A 32 -12.91 -12.72 -0.14
C TYR A 32 -13.42 -11.66 -1.12
N ILE A 33 -13.11 -11.78 -2.39
CA ILE A 33 -13.67 -10.92 -3.45
C ILE A 33 -15.20 -10.98 -3.43
N GLN A 34 -15.76 -12.18 -3.41
CA GLN A 34 -17.22 -12.38 -3.52
C GLN A 34 -17.96 -12.06 -2.21
N ALA A 35 -17.40 -12.42 -1.06
CA ALA A 35 -18.11 -12.41 0.22
C ALA A 35 -17.77 -11.22 1.12
N LEU A 36 -16.61 -10.58 0.93
CA LEU A 36 -16.12 -9.49 1.77
C LEU A 36 -15.85 -8.19 0.99
N SER A 37 -16.28 -8.09 -0.26
CA SER A 37 -16.10 -6.91 -1.11
C SER A 37 -14.63 -6.49 -1.24
N VAL A 38 -13.71 -7.45 -1.25
CA VAL A 38 -12.29 -7.19 -1.48
C VAL A 38 -12.08 -6.89 -2.95
N THR A 39 -11.47 -5.75 -3.26
CA THR A 39 -11.33 -5.25 -4.62
C THR A 39 -9.88 -5.08 -5.08
N GLY A 40 -8.91 -5.44 -4.23
CA GLY A 40 -7.50 -5.41 -4.56
C GLY A 40 -6.64 -6.00 -3.46
N LEU A 41 -5.33 -5.99 -3.64
CA LEU A 41 -4.39 -6.40 -2.59
C LEU A 41 -3.06 -5.65 -2.65
N THR A 42 -2.38 -5.63 -1.50
CA THR A 42 -0.99 -5.18 -1.37
C THR A 42 -0.10 -6.31 -0.87
N SER A 43 1.17 -6.24 -1.26
CA SER A 43 2.22 -7.11 -0.75
C SER A 43 3.40 -6.31 -0.22
N ASN A 44 4.25 -6.96 0.54
CA ASN A 44 5.52 -6.43 1.03
C ASN A 44 6.48 -7.59 1.35
N PRO A 45 7.78 -7.34 1.58
CA PRO A 45 8.76 -8.40 1.85
C PRO A 45 8.40 -9.30 3.04
N THR A 46 7.85 -8.72 4.11
CA THR A 46 7.46 -9.47 5.32
C THR A 46 6.37 -10.51 5.04
N ILE A 47 5.40 -10.16 4.19
CA ILE A 47 4.32 -11.08 3.78
C ILE A 47 4.90 -12.28 3.05
N PHE A 48 5.79 -12.05 2.09
CA PHE A 48 6.42 -13.13 1.34
C PHE A 48 7.37 -13.98 2.20
N ASP A 49 8.14 -13.37 3.11
CA ASP A 49 8.97 -14.13 4.06
C ASP A 49 8.13 -15.11 4.87
N HIS A 50 7.06 -14.60 5.48
CA HIS A 50 6.15 -15.45 6.25
C HIS A 50 5.49 -16.54 5.39
N ALA A 51 5.06 -16.22 4.17
CA ALA A 51 4.42 -17.18 3.27
C ALA A 51 5.38 -18.31 2.85
N ILE A 52 6.60 -17.96 2.46
CA ILE A 52 7.61 -18.94 2.02
C ILE A 52 8.13 -19.77 3.20
N LYS A 53 8.36 -19.15 4.35
CA LYS A 53 8.90 -19.80 5.55
C LYS A 53 7.95 -20.82 6.15
N ASN A 54 6.65 -20.50 6.21
CA ASN A 54 5.66 -21.25 6.97
C ASN A 54 4.84 -22.22 6.13
N SER A 55 5.14 -22.39 4.83
CA SER A 55 4.46 -23.35 3.97
C SER A 55 5.41 -24.09 3.03
N ASN A 56 4.96 -25.20 2.47
CA ASN A 56 5.65 -25.92 1.40
C ASN A 56 5.10 -25.57 0.01
N ASP A 57 4.19 -24.62 -0.09
CA ASP A 57 3.51 -24.25 -1.34
C ASP A 57 4.46 -23.73 -2.41
N TYR A 58 5.61 -23.21 -1.99
CA TYR A 58 6.64 -22.67 -2.87
C TYR A 58 7.72 -23.69 -3.25
N ASP A 59 7.80 -24.84 -2.59
CA ASP A 59 8.94 -25.77 -2.73
C ASP A 59 9.11 -26.29 -4.15
N ALA A 60 8.02 -26.63 -4.83
CA ALA A 60 8.08 -27.11 -6.22
C ALA A 60 8.59 -26.00 -7.17
N ALA A 61 8.10 -24.77 -7.01
CA ALA A 61 8.54 -23.64 -7.82
C ALA A 61 10.00 -23.28 -7.52
N ILE A 62 10.43 -23.27 -6.26
CA ILE A 62 11.83 -23.06 -5.88
C ILE A 62 12.73 -24.11 -6.52
N ARG A 63 12.39 -25.40 -6.47
CA ARG A 63 13.17 -26.47 -7.13
C ARG A 63 13.30 -26.23 -8.63
N GLN A 64 12.22 -25.84 -9.29
CA GLN A 64 12.23 -25.56 -10.72
C GLN A 64 13.16 -24.38 -11.03
N LYS A 65 12.98 -23.25 -10.33
CA LYS A 65 13.77 -22.02 -10.57
C LYS A 65 15.25 -22.21 -10.27
N ILE A 66 15.60 -23.03 -9.29
CA ILE A 66 17.00 -23.39 -9.02
C ILE A 66 17.61 -24.16 -10.20
N LYS A 67 16.87 -25.10 -10.83
CA LYS A 67 17.31 -25.81 -12.04
C LYS A 67 17.54 -24.86 -13.22
N GLU A 68 16.76 -23.78 -13.28
CA GLU A 68 16.88 -22.68 -14.24
C GLU A 68 18.04 -21.71 -13.91
N GLY A 69 18.81 -21.97 -12.85
CA GLY A 69 19.94 -21.14 -12.42
C GLY A 69 19.54 -19.89 -11.63
N ARG A 70 18.29 -19.76 -11.21
CA ARG A 70 17.82 -18.63 -10.41
C ARG A 70 18.20 -18.76 -8.94
N SER A 71 18.55 -17.63 -8.30
CA SER A 71 18.87 -17.55 -6.87
C SER A 71 18.62 -16.15 -6.32
N GLY A 72 18.59 -16.01 -5.00
CA GLY A 72 18.48 -14.73 -4.30
C GLY A 72 17.30 -13.89 -4.78
N GLU A 73 17.53 -12.61 -5.01
CA GLU A 73 16.53 -11.64 -5.45
C GLU A 73 15.85 -12.04 -6.78
N ALA A 74 16.61 -12.56 -7.75
CA ALA A 74 16.05 -13.00 -9.01
C ALA A 74 15.05 -14.15 -8.83
N LEU A 75 15.33 -15.10 -7.93
CA LEU A 75 14.43 -16.18 -7.58
C LEU A 75 13.18 -15.63 -6.88
N PHE A 76 13.34 -14.72 -5.92
CA PHE A 76 12.21 -14.09 -5.24
C PHE A 76 11.24 -13.44 -6.23
N PHE A 77 11.74 -12.59 -7.12
CA PHE A 77 10.86 -11.90 -8.08
C PHE A 77 10.15 -12.84 -9.05
N GLU A 78 10.74 -13.98 -9.41
CA GLU A 78 10.01 -15.01 -10.17
C GLU A 78 8.81 -15.55 -9.38
N LEU A 79 9.01 -15.92 -8.11
CA LEU A 79 7.94 -16.44 -7.25
C LEU A 79 6.84 -15.39 -7.01
N ALA A 80 7.24 -14.15 -6.70
CA ALA A 80 6.31 -13.06 -6.44
C ALA A 80 5.49 -12.70 -7.68
N LEU A 81 6.12 -12.66 -8.85
CA LEU A 81 5.42 -12.40 -10.12
C LEU A 81 4.46 -13.52 -10.50
N GLU A 82 4.79 -14.79 -10.23
CA GLU A 82 3.86 -15.89 -10.44
C GLU A 82 2.57 -15.71 -9.64
N ASP A 83 2.68 -15.39 -8.34
CA ASP A 83 1.53 -15.21 -7.46
C ASP A 83 0.75 -13.93 -7.79
N LEU A 84 1.45 -12.81 -8.02
CA LEU A 84 0.79 -11.54 -8.31
C LEU A 84 0.12 -11.48 -9.69
N LYS A 85 0.62 -12.23 -10.68
CA LYS A 85 -0.09 -12.39 -11.96
C LYS A 85 -1.41 -13.11 -11.76
N GLN A 86 -1.44 -14.19 -10.98
CA GLN A 86 -2.67 -14.92 -10.67
C GLN A 86 -3.65 -14.05 -9.89
N ALA A 87 -3.17 -13.29 -8.89
CA ALA A 87 -3.99 -12.34 -8.17
C ALA A 87 -4.55 -11.24 -9.09
N ALA A 88 -3.72 -10.67 -9.96
CA ALA A 88 -4.13 -9.64 -10.93
C ALA A 88 -5.23 -10.18 -11.87
N ASP A 89 -5.11 -11.43 -12.30
CA ASP A 89 -6.14 -12.08 -13.14
C ASP A 89 -7.46 -12.26 -12.39
N LEU A 90 -7.44 -12.56 -11.08
CA LEU A 90 -8.65 -12.62 -10.25
C LEU A 90 -9.33 -11.25 -10.07
N PHE A 91 -8.57 -10.18 -9.96
CA PHE A 91 -9.08 -8.81 -9.83
C PHE A 91 -9.37 -8.13 -11.18
N ARG A 92 -8.94 -8.72 -12.30
CA ARG A 92 -9.12 -8.14 -13.63
C ARG A 92 -10.57 -7.79 -13.97
N PRO A 93 -11.59 -8.60 -13.65
CA PRO A 93 -12.98 -8.23 -13.92
C PRO A 93 -13.41 -6.95 -13.18
N ILE A 94 -12.92 -6.74 -11.96
CA ILE A 94 -13.19 -5.50 -11.19
C ILE A 94 -12.49 -4.31 -11.85
N HIS A 95 -11.26 -4.48 -12.25
CA HIS A 95 -10.48 -3.44 -12.92
C HIS A 95 -11.17 -2.98 -14.22
N ASP A 96 -11.59 -3.92 -15.04
CA ASP A 96 -12.27 -3.61 -16.29
C ASP A 96 -13.65 -2.97 -16.07
N LEU A 97 -14.42 -3.46 -15.09
CA LEU A 97 -15.74 -2.91 -14.75
C LEU A 97 -15.66 -1.49 -14.19
N THR A 98 -14.60 -1.18 -13.46
CA THR A 98 -14.39 0.14 -12.84
C THR A 98 -13.55 1.10 -13.69
N ASN A 99 -13.24 0.74 -14.93
CA ASN A 99 -12.36 1.50 -15.82
C ASN A 99 -11.02 1.87 -15.13
N GLY A 100 -10.39 0.90 -14.47
CA GLY A 100 -9.09 1.08 -13.82
C GLY A 100 -9.12 1.85 -12.48
N VAL A 101 -10.30 2.19 -11.96
CA VAL A 101 -10.38 2.83 -10.63
C VAL A 101 -10.03 1.85 -9.51
N ASP A 102 -10.38 0.58 -9.66
CA ASP A 102 -10.13 -0.47 -8.67
C ASP A 102 -9.62 -1.76 -9.32
N GLY A 103 -9.52 -2.86 -8.59
CA GLY A 103 -9.07 -4.15 -9.13
C GLY A 103 -7.56 -4.28 -9.24
N TRP A 104 -6.80 -3.64 -8.36
CA TRP A 104 -5.34 -3.57 -8.40
C TRP A 104 -4.63 -4.55 -7.47
N VAL A 105 -3.44 -4.96 -7.88
CA VAL A 105 -2.46 -5.65 -7.03
C VAL A 105 -1.16 -4.86 -6.99
N SER A 106 -0.33 -5.01 -5.94
CA SER A 106 0.92 -4.25 -5.81
C SER A 106 2.12 -5.16 -5.59
N LEU A 107 3.21 -4.91 -6.34
CA LEU A 107 4.54 -5.50 -6.18
C LEU A 107 5.55 -4.43 -5.80
N GLU A 108 6.28 -4.60 -4.72
CA GLU A 108 7.29 -3.64 -4.25
C GLU A 108 8.65 -3.89 -4.92
N VAL A 109 9.34 -2.80 -5.30
CA VAL A 109 10.76 -2.86 -5.69
C VAL A 109 11.60 -3.29 -4.49
N SER A 110 12.85 -3.71 -4.72
CA SER A 110 13.77 -4.00 -3.62
C SER A 110 13.92 -2.78 -2.71
N PRO A 111 13.72 -2.92 -1.38
CA PRO A 111 13.88 -1.80 -0.45
C PRO A 111 15.34 -1.29 -0.35
N LEU A 112 16.30 -2.07 -0.84
CA LEU A 112 17.69 -1.64 -0.95
C LEU A 112 17.88 -0.46 -1.92
N LEU A 113 16.88 -0.20 -2.77
CA LEU A 113 16.89 0.86 -3.77
C LEU A 113 16.25 2.17 -3.28
N ALA A 114 15.73 2.22 -2.04
CA ALA A 114 14.94 3.33 -1.52
C ALA A 114 15.65 4.70 -1.59
N HIS A 115 16.97 4.71 -1.70
CA HIS A 115 17.80 5.92 -1.79
C HIS A 115 18.57 6.03 -3.12
N ASP A 116 18.17 5.26 -4.14
CA ASP A 116 18.76 5.30 -5.49
C ASP A 116 17.65 5.48 -6.54
N THR A 117 17.49 6.71 -7.02
CA THR A 117 16.47 7.09 -8.01
C THR A 117 16.60 6.30 -9.30
N ALA A 118 17.81 6.16 -9.83
CA ALA A 118 18.04 5.55 -11.13
C ALA A 118 17.78 4.03 -11.08
N ALA A 119 18.28 3.36 -10.04
CA ALA A 119 18.07 1.94 -9.84
C ALA A 119 16.60 1.61 -9.55
N THR A 120 15.91 2.43 -8.73
CA THR A 120 14.47 2.31 -8.46
C THR A 120 13.65 2.40 -9.75
N LEU A 121 13.91 3.40 -10.59
CA LEU A 121 13.21 3.55 -11.88
C LEU A 121 13.45 2.36 -12.80
N ALA A 122 14.70 1.91 -12.92
CA ALA A 122 15.05 0.76 -13.76
C ALA A 122 14.35 -0.52 -13.28
N ALA A 123 14.35 -0.78 -11.98
CA ALA A 123 13.66 -1.91 -11.37
C ALA A 123 12.13 -1.83 -11.60
N ALA A 124 11.53 -0.65 -11.40
CA ALA A 124 10.09 -0.45 -11.60
C ALA A 124 9.67 -0.75 -13.04
N LYS A 125 10.37 -0.22 -14.03
CA LYS A 125 10.10 -0.49 -15.45
C LYS A 125 10.27 -1.98 -15.80
N SER A 126 11.33 -2.61 -15.30
CA SER A 126 11.61 -4.03 -15.53
C SER A 126 10.53 -4.93 -14.93
N LEU A 127 10.15 -4.70 -13.66
CA LEU A 127 9.15 -5.50 -12.97
C LEU A 127 7.76 -5.34 -13.60
N HIS A 128 7.36 -4.12 -13.96
CA HIS A 128 6.09 -3.87 -14.65
C HIS A 128 6.03 -4.57 -16.01
N ALA A 129 7.09 -4.48 -16.82
CA ALA A 129 7.14 -5.16 -18.10
C ALA A 129 7.07 -6.69 -17.95
N ARG A 130 7.78 -7.27 -16.97
CA ARG A 130 7.75 -8.71 -16.65
C ARG A 130 6.40 -9.17 -16.10
N ALA A 131 5.71 -8.32 -15.37
CA ALA A 131 4.36 -8.62 -14.87
C ALA A 131 3.37 -8.79 -16.02
N GLY A 132 3.40 -7.91 -17.01
CA GLY A 132 2.52 -7.98 -18.18
C GLY A 132 1.03 -7.95 -17.80
N ARG A 133 0.68 -7.21 -16.74
CA ARG A 133 -0.69 -7.03 -16.25
C ARG A 133 -0.99 -5.55 -16.08
N PRO A 134 -2.08 -5.02 -16.68
CA PRO A 134 -2.40 -3.60 -16.62
C PRO A 134 -2.81 -3.15 -15.22
N ASN A 135 -3.32 -4.07 -14.40
CA ASN A 135 -3.80 -3.82 -13.04
C ASN A 135 -2.78 -4.21 -11.96
N LEU A 136 -1.49 -3.99 -12.23
CA LEU A 136 -0.42 -4.22 -11.28
C LEU A 136 0.37 -2.93 -11.05
N PHE A 137 0.30 -2.42 -9.84
CA PHE A 137 1.14 -1.32 -9.37
C PHE A 137 2.55 -1.80 -9.04
N ILE A 138 3.53 -0.98 -9.40
CA ILE A 138 4.86 -1.09 -8.80
C ILE A 138 4.90 -0.20 -7.56
N LYS A 139 5.23 -0.78 -6.41
CA LYS A 139 5.28 -0.07 -5.14
C LYS A 139 6.66 0.53 -4.94
N ILE A 140 6.72 1.86 -4.77
CA ILE A 140 7.94 2.67 -4.67
C ILE A 140 7.87 3.50 -3.38
N PRO A 141 8.93 3.50 -2.53
CA PRO A 141 8.97 4.36 -1.35
C PRO A 141 8.92 5.85 -1.70
N GLY A 142 8.11 6.62 -0.98
CA GLY A 142 8.01 8.08 -1.10
C GLY A 142 9.15 8.82 -0.38
N THR A 143 10.37 8.27 -0.44
CA THR A 143 11.59 8.93 0.05
C THR A 143 11.98 10.09 -0.85
N LYS A 144 12.88 10.96 -0.39
CA LYS A 144 13.38 12.09 -1.18
C LYS A 144 13.93 11.64 -2.54
N GLU A 145 14.64 10.52 -2.57
CA GLU A 145 15.21 9.91 -3.79
C GLU A 145 14.16 9.13 -4.58
N GLY A 146 13.12 8.62 -3.92
CA GLY A 146 12.00 7.91 -4.55
C GLY A 146 11.10 8.83 -5.34
N LEU A 147 10.91 10.09 -4.91
CA LEU A 147 9.99 11.04 -5.59
C LEU A 147 10.34 11.26 -7.07
N PRO A 148 11.61 11.54 -7.46
CA PRO A 148 11.96 11.63 -8.89
C PRO A 148 11.74 10.32 -9.64
N ALA A 149 11.99 9.16 -9.01
CA ALA A 149 11.74 7.85 -9.64
C ALA A 149 10.24 7.63 -9.88
N ILE A 150 9.36 8.08 -8.96
CA ILE A 150 7.91 8.02 -9.11
C ILE A 150 7.46 8.88 -10.30
N GLU A 151 7.91 10.14 -10.40
CA GLU A 151 7.59 11.01 -11.54
C GLU A 151 8.00 10.38 -12.87
N GLU A 152 9.22 9.87 -12.96
CA GLU A 152 9.74 9.22 -14.18
C GLU A 152 9.02 7.90 -14.49
N ALA A 153 8.65 7.10 -13.48
CA ALA A 153 7.88 5.87 -13.68
C ALA A 153 6.48 6.17 -14.22
N ILE A 154 5.79 7.15 -13.65
CA ILE A 154 4.48 7.62 -14.15
C ILE A 154 4.63 8.17 -15.57
N PHE A 155 5.64 8.99 -15.85
CA PHE A 155 5.91 9.46 -17.21
C PHE A 155 6.16 8.30 -18.19
N ALA A 156 6.83 7.25 -17.77
CA ALA A 156 7.05 6.04 -18.57
C ALA A 156 5.79 5.17 -18.75
N GLY A 157 4.66 5.49 -18.07
CA GLY A 157 3.43 4.72 -18.12
C GLY A 157 3.38 3.53 -17.16
N VAL A 158 4.21 3.53 -16.13
CA VAL A 158 4.20 2.51 -15.07
C VAL A 158 3.28 2.95 -13.95
N PRO A 159 2.19 2.22 -13.64
CA PRO A 159 1.33 2.52 -12.50
C PRO A 159 2.09 2.35 -11.17
N VAL A 160 1.93 3.30 -10.25
CA VAL A 160 2.73 3.35 -9.01
C VAL A 160 1.85 3.38 -7.76
N ASN A 161 2.18 2.51 -6.79
CA ASN A 161 1.75 2.62 -5.40
C ASN A 161 2.88 3.29 -4.60
N VAL A 162 2.70 4.57 -4.25
CA VAL A 162 3.69 5.29 -3.42
C VAL A 162 3.55 4.83 -1.98
N THR A 163 4.60 4.28 -1.39
CA THR A 163 4.57 3.72 -0.03
C THR A 163 5.46 4.47 0.95
N LEU A 164 5.39 4.10 2.23
CA LEU A 164 6.13 4.73 3.32
C LEU A 164 5.85 6.23 3.49
N LEU A 165 4.58 6.62 3.32
CA LEU A 165 4.13 7.96 3.66
C LEU A 165 3.57 7.96 5.09
N PHE A 166 3.97 8.96 5.86
CA PHE A 166 3.55 9.13 7.25
C PHE A 166 2.96 10.51 7.52
N SER A 167 3.42 11.55 6.86
CA SER A 167 2.98 12.92 7.11
C SER A 167 2.24 13.53 5.92
N ARG A 168 1.57 14.64 6.20
CA ARG A 168 0.95 15.48 5.17
C ARG A 168 1.95 15.92 4.11
N ASP A 169 3.13 16.40 4.51
CA ASP A 169 4.13 16.91 3.58
C ASP A 169 4.68 15.80 2.68
N GLN A 170 4.88 14.59 3.23
CA GLN A 170 5.27 13.43 2.43
C GLN A 170 4.18 13.03 1.43
N TYR A 171 2.91 13.09 1.84
CA TYR A 171 1.78 12.85 0.94
C TYR A 171 1.73 13.88 -0.19
N VAL A 172 1.78 15.18 0.13
CA VAL A 172 1.74 16.27 -0.86
C VAL A 172 2.89 16.15 -1.86
N ALA A 173 4.11 15.84 -1.39
CA ALA A 173 5.26 15.61 -2.26
C ALA A 173 5.06 14.40 -3.20
N ALA A 174 4.44 13.34 -2.73
CA ALA A 174 4.10 12.16 -3.56
C ALA A 174 3.03 12.49 -4.61
N ALA A 175 1.98 13.24 -4.22
CA ALA A 175 0.93 13.69 -5.11
C ALA A 175 1.47 14.63 -6.21
N GLU A 176 2.39 15.52 -5.84
CA GLU A 176 3.08 16.41 -6.77
C GLU A 176 3.95 15.65 -7.78
N ALA A 177 4.69 14.63 -7.35
CA ALA A 177 5.50 13.80 -8.23
C ALA A 177 4.62 13.05 -9.25
N TYR A 178 3.50 12.49 -8.79
CA TYR A 178 2.50 11.86 -9.67
C TYR A 178 1.95 12.85 -10.69
N LEU A 179 1.47 14.00 -10.23
CA LEU A 179 0.83 15.01 -11.09
C LEU A 179 1.80 15.53 -12.16
N ARG A 180 3.07 15.79 -11.82
CA ARG A 180 4.09 16.17 -12.80
C ARG A 180 4.32 15.08 -13.84
N GLY A 181 4.36 13.81 -13.44
CA GLY A 181 4.48 12.70 -14.37
C GLY A 181 3.34 12.66 -15.39
N ILE A 182 2.09 12.85 -14.94
CA ILE A 182 0.91 12.91 -15.82
C ILE A 182 0.93 14.16 -16.71
N GLU A 183 1.23 15.35 -16.17
CA GLU A 183 1.32 16.59 -16.95
C GLU A 183 2.36 16.46 -18.09
N ARG A 184 3.50 15.84 -17.83
CA ARG A 184 4.52 15.55 -18.84
C ARG A 184 4.01 14.59 -19.92
N ARG A 185 3.19 13.57 -19.56
CA ARG A 185 2.55 12.67 -20.54
C ARG A 185 1.59 13.46 -21.43
N ILE A 186 0.74 14.29 -20.85
CA ILE A 186 -0.19 15.16 -21.61
C ILE A 186 0.58 16.06 -22.58
N ALA A 187 1.62 16.73 -22.10
CA ALA A 187 2.45 17.60 -22.92
C ALA A 187 3.17 16.86 -24.06
N ALA A 188 3.50 15.59 -23.85
CA ALA A 188 4.13 14.73 -24.86
C ALA A 188 3.13 14.01 -25.79
N GLY A 189 1.81 14.25 -25.63
CA GLY A 189 0.76 13.56 -26.41
C GLY A 189 0.64 12.07 -26.13
N LEU A 190 1.12 11.61 -24.96
CA LEU A 190 1.00 10.23 -24.51
C LEU A 190 -0.32 10.03 -23.75
N ASN A 191 -0.85 8.79 -23.72
CA ASN A 191 -2.02 8.48 -22.92
C ASN A 191 -1.77 8.80 -21.45
N PRO A 192 -2.52 9.74 -20.80
CA PRO A 192 -2.33 10.13 -19.41
C PRO A 192 -2.99 9.18 -18.40
N GLU A 193 -3.68 8.14 -18.87
CA GLU A 193 -4.36 7.15 -18.04
C GLU A 193 -3.35 6.20 -17.38
N VAL A 194 -2.68 6.68 -16.34
CA VAL A 194 -1.74 5.90 -15.52
C VAL A 194 -2.19 5.94 -14.07
N GLY A 195 -2.63 4.78 -13.55
CA GLY A 195 -3.13 4.67 -12.18
C GLY A 195 -2.07 4.93 -11.12
N SER A 196 -2.48 5.46 -9.97
CA SER A 196 -1.62 5.57 -8.79
C SER A 196 -2.43 5.57 -7.50
N VAL A 197 -1.77 5.14 -6.41
CA VAL A 197 -2.23 5.30 -5.02
C VAL A 197 -1.10 5.83 -4.16
N ALA A 198 -1.45 6.57 -3.09
CA ALA A 198 -0.53 7.09 -2.09
C ALA A 198 -0.83 6.44 -0.74
N SER A 199 0.06 5.57 -0.26
CA SER A 199 -0.14 4.74 0.93
C SER A 199 0.36 5.44 2.19
N LEU A 200 -0.57 5.97 2.98
CA LEU A 200 -0.31 6.58 4.29
C LEU A 200 -0.36 5.51 5.38
N PHE A 201 0.68 5.43 6.19
CA PHE A 201 0.80 4.49 7.30
C PHE A 201 0.20 5.06 8.58
N VAL A 202 -0.79 4.37 9.16
CA VAL A 202 -1.59 4.91 10.26
C VAL A 202 -1.15 4.40 11.63
N SER A 203 -1.28 3.11 11.92
CA SER A 203 -1.10 2.59 13.29
C SER A 203 0.30 2.76 13.86
N ARG A 204 1.32 2.97 13.03
CA ARG A 204 2.71 3.15 13.49
C ARG A 204 2.91 4.43 14.31
N TRP A 205 2.12 5.46 14.06
CA TRP A 205 2.11 6.67 14.85
C TRP A 205 1.76 6.39 16.30
N ASP A 206 0.69 5.67 16.54
CA ASP A 206 0.21 5.35 17.88
C ASP A 206 1.14 4.38 18.61
N VAL A 207 1.77 3.46 17.87
CA VAL A 207 2.83 2.59 18.43
C VAL A 207 4.03 3.41 18.91
N ALA A 208 4.48 4.39 18.12
CA ALA A 208 5.65 5.20 18.45
C ALA A 208 5.46 6.09 19.68
N VAL A 209 4.23 6.53 19.94
CA VAL A 209 3.93 7.38 21.09
C VAL A 209 3.31 6.65 22.28
N LYS A 210 3.15 5.32 22.20
CA LYS A 210 2.42 4.51 23.17
C LYS A 210 2.82 4.79 24.62
N GLU A 211 4.12 4.90 24.91
CA GLU A 211 4.66 5.10 26.25
C GLU A 211 4.68 6.59 26.69
N LYS A 212 4.49 7.51 25.74
CA LYS A 212 4.53 8.96 25.97
C LYS A 212 3.15 9.60 25.98
N ALA A 213 2.19 8.99 25.30
CA ALA A 213 0.86 9.53 25.14
C ALA A 213 0.07 9.43 26.46
N PRO A 214 -0.55 10.53 26.92
CA PRO A 214 -1.57 10.47 27.95
C PRO A 214 -2.67 9.47 27.60
N GLU A 215 -3.28 8.84 28.59
CA GLU A 215 -4.31 7.82 28.35
C GLU A 215 -5.48 8.33 27.48
N ALA A 216 -5.87 9.59 27.68
CA ALA A 216 -6.92 10.25 26.90
C ALA A 216 -6.57 10.44 25.41
N LEU A 217 -5.30 10.38 25.02
CA LEU A 217 -4.83 10.57 23.65
C LEU A 217 -4.43 9.25 22.98
N ARG A 218 -4.55 8.12 23.65
CA ARG A 218 -4.17 6.82 23.09
C ARG A 218 -4.94 6.51 21.80
N ASN A 219 -4.24 5.97 20.84
CA ASN A 219 -4.78 5.54 19.53
C ASN A 219 -5.46 6.67 18.72
N GLN A 220 -5.10 7.94 18.96
CA GLN A 220 -5.66 9.10 18.27
C GLN A 220 -4.70 9.78 17.30
N LEU A 221 -3.37 9.63 17.50
CA LEU A 221 -2.40 10.35 16.68
C LEU A 221 -2.46 9.93 15.22
N GLY A 222 -2.48 8.63 14.96
CA GLY A 222 -2.57 8.10 13.59
C GLY A 222 -3.85 8.53 12.88
N ILE A 223 -4.96 8.60 13.58
CA ILE A 223 -6.25 9.05 13.05
C ILE A 223 -6.20 10.56 12.75
N ALA A 224 -5.66 11.38 13.66
CA ALA A 224 -5.54 12.83 13.45
C ALA A 224 -4.63 13.17 12.26
N ILE A 225 -3.50 12.48 12.11
CA ILE A 225 -2.63 12.62 10.94
C ILE A 225 -3.36 12.20 9.66
N ALA A 226 -4.09 11.09 9.69
CA ALA A 226 -4.87 10.63 8.54
C ALA A 226 -5.95 11.64 8.14
N GLY A 227 -6.63 12.27 9.11
CA GLY A 227 -7.60 13.34 8.87
C GLY A 227 -6.96 14.56 8.18
N GLN A 228 -5.81 15.02 8.69
CA GLN A 228 -5.07 16.13 8.08
C GLN A 228 -4.61 15.83 6.65
N VAL A 229 -4.19 14.59 6.38
CA VAL A 229 -3.82 14.15 5.03
C VAL A 229 -5.04 14.05 4.12
N TYR A 230 -6.18 13.57 4.65
CA TYR A 230 -7.43 13.50 3.88
C TYR A 230 -7.93 14.88 3.48
N GLU A 231 -7.88 15.86 4.36
CA GLU A 231 -8.18 17.26 4.02
C GLU A 231 -7.31 17.74 2.85
N SER A 232 -5.99 17.54 2.92
CA SER A 232 -5.07 17.91 1.84
C SER A 232 -5.41 17.18 0.54
N TYR A 233 -5.71 15.89 0.60
CA TYR A 233 -6.14 15.10 -0.55
C TYR A 233 -7.41 15.68 -1.20
N ARG A 234 -8.40 16.07 -0.40
CA ARG A 234 -9.64 16.67 -0.93
C ARG A 234 -9.40 18.05 -1.56
N ILE A 235 -8.53 18.85 -0.95
CA ILE A 235 -8.11 20.14 -1.50
C ILE A 235 -7.42 19.96 -2.86
N GLU A 236 -6.47 19.01 -2.95
CA GLU A 236 -5.76 18.69 -4.19
C GLU A 236 -6.72 18.27 -5.30
N LEU A 237 -7.60 17.30 -5.04
CA LEU A 237 -8.59 16.81 -6.01
C LEU A 237 -9.49 17.92 -6.57
N ASN A 238 -9.82 18.92 -5.75
CA ASN A 238 -10.67 20.04 -6.13
C ASN A 238 -9.87 21.22 -6.74
N SER A 239 -8.53 21.14 -6.76
CA SER A 239 -7.71 22.22 -7.31
C SER A 239 -7.88 22.35 -8.83
N PRO A 240 -7.78 23.58 -9.40
CA PRO A 240 -7.86 23.77 -10.83
C PRO A 240 -6.82 22.98 -11.63
N ARG A 241 -5.66 22.69 -11.02
CA ARG A 241 -4.59 21.94 -11.65
C ARG A 241 -4.97 20.46 -11.81
N TRP A 242 -5.48 19.82 -10.75
CA TRP A 242 -6.00 18.46 -10.81
C TRP A 242 -7.18 18.32 -11.74
N GLN A 243 -8.12 19.27 -11.70
CA GLN A 243 -9.29 19.27 -12.58
C GLN A 243 -8.88 19.36 -14.07
N ARG A 244 -7.87 20.16 -14.42
CA ARG A 244 -7.32 20.19 -15.79
C ARG A 244 -6.72 18.85 -16.20
N MET A 245 -5.97 18.20 -15.30
CA MET A 245 -5.35 16.89 -15.54
C MET A 245 -6.43 15.81 -15.76
N LEU A 246 -7.48 15.77 -14.93
CA LEU A 246 -8.61 14.85 -15.06
C LEU A 246 -9.36 15.08 -16.38
N ASN A 247 -9.64 16.34 -16.73
CA ASN A 247 -10.30 16.69 -17.99
C ASN A 247 -9.47 16.32 -19.23
N ALA A 248 -8.16 16.17 -19.09
CA ALA A 248 -7.28 15.68 -20.15
C ALA A 248 -7.16 14.14 -20.19
N GLY A 249 -7.96 13.43 -19.38
CA GLY A 249 -8.01 11.96 -19.35
C GLY A 249 -7.04 11.30 -18.35
N GLY A 250 -6.41 12.07 -17.47
CA GLY A 250 -5.61 11.50 -16.38
C GLY A 250 -6.48 10.89 -15.27
N CYS A 251 -5.88 10.07 -14.42
CA CYS A 251 -6.54 9.42 -13.28
C CYS A 251 -6.24 10.17 -11.98
N SER A 252 -7.12 10.03 -10.98
CA SER A 252 -6.80 10.49 -9.62
C SER A 252 -5.80 9.54 -8.97
N GLN A 253 -4.77 10.09 -8.30
CA GLN A 253 -4.01 9.32 -7.33
C GLN A 253 -4.87 9.16 -6.07
N ARG A 254 -5.33 7.94 -5.79
CA ARG A 254 -6.19 7.71 -4.63
C ARG A 254 -5.37 7.61 -3.36
N LEU A 255 -5.87 8.23 -2.28
CA LEU A 255 -5.29 8.07 -0.96
C LEU A 255 -5.60 6.67 -0.43
N LEU A 256 -4.58 5.99 0.08
CA LEU A 256 -4.67 4.63 0.59
C LEU A 256 -4.24 4.60 2.06
N TRP A 257 -5.11 4.09 2.91
CA TRP A 257 -4.83 3.82 4.32
C TRP A 257 -4.10 2.48 4.44
N ALA A 258 -2.84 2.54 4.86
CA ALA A 258 -1.99 1.38 5.12
C ALA A 258 -1.71 1.22 6.62
N SER A 259 -1.32 0.02 7.03
CA SER A 259 -1.06 -0.29 8.44
C SER A 259 -2.28 -0.02 9.32
N THR A 260 -3.45 -0.48 8.92
CA THR A 260 -4.73 -0.24 9.60
C THR A 260 -5.13 -1.33 10.59
N GLY A 261 -4.28 -2.31 10.84
CA GLY A 261 -4.47 -3.29 11.92
C GLY A 261 -4.18 -2.66 13.28
N THR A 262 -5.12 -2.77 14.22
CA THR A 262 -4.97 -2.30 15.59
C THR A 262 -3.86 -3.05 16.31
N LYS A 263 -2.98 -2.33 17.03
CA LYS A 263 -1.84 -2.90 17.77
C LYS A 263 -2.04 -2.87 19.28
N ASP A 264 -2.96 -2.05 19.76
CA ASP A 264 -3.34 -2.00 21.17
C ASP A 264 -4.39 -3.07 21.47
N PRO A 265 -4.08 -4.07 22.33
CA PRO A 265 -5.04 -5.14 22.66
C PRO A 265 -6.25 -4.66 23.48
N LYS A 266 -6.23 -3.42 23.97
CA LYS A 266 -7.36 -2.82 24.71
C LYS A 266 -8.31 -2.05 23.79
N ALA A 267 -7.89 -1.74 22.57
CA ALA A 267 -8.71 -1.05 21.60
C ALA A 267 -9.45 -2.06 20.69
N SER A 268 -10.49 -1.56 20.00
CA SER A 268 -11.20 -2.36 19.00
C SER A 268 -10.22 -2.85 17.91
N ASP A 269 -10.33 -4.11 17.52
CA ASP A 269 -9.55 -4.71 16.45
C ASP A 269 -9.87 -4.13 15.05
N THR A 270 -10.97 -3.37 14.93
CA THR A 270 -11.41 -2.65 13.73
C THR A 270 -11.28 -1.12 13.84
N LEU A 271 -10.58 -0.62 14.87
CA LEU A 271 -10.49 0.80 15.21
C LEU A 271 -10.20 1.70 14.01
N TYR A 272 -9.09 1.46 13.31
CA TYR A 272 -8.67 2.33 12.20
C TYR A 272 -9.56 2.16 10.97
N VAL A 273 -10.11 0.98 10.71
CA VAL A 273 -11.03 0.77 9.58
C VAL A 273 -12.30 1.59 9.78
N ARG A 274 -12.83 1.59 11.03
CA ARG A 274 -14.02 2.37 11.39
C ARG A 274 -13.75 3.88 11.33
N ALA A 275 -12.63 4.33 11.91
CA ALA A 275 -12.30 5.76 12.02
C ALA A 275 -11.92 6.40 10.69
N LEU A 276 -11.45 5.61 9.70
CA LEU A 276 -10.96 6.09 8.41
C LEU A 276 -11.94 5.78 7.26
N ALA A 277 -13.20 5.53 7.56
CA ALA A 277 -14.22 5.35 6.56
C ALA A 277 -14.42 6.67 5.77
N ALA A 278 -14.05 6.69 4.49
CA ALA A 278 -14.06 7.88 3.66
C ALA A 278 -14.23 7.55 2.18
N PRO A 279 -15.07 8.30 1.43
CA PRO A 279 -15.22 8.08 -0.01
C PRO A 279 -13.92 8.42 -0.77
N PHE A 280 -13.78 7.85 -1.96
CA PHE A 280 -12.63 8.01 -2.86
C PHE A 280 -11.28 7.55 -2.30
N THR A 281 -11.27 6.78 -1.21
CA THR A 281 -10.06 6.23 -0.59
C THR A 281 -9.98 4.71 -0.75
N VAL A 282 -8.83 4.17 -0.39
CA VAL A 282 -8.58 2.72 -0.31
C VAL A 282 -8.17 2.39 1.11
N ASN A 283 -8.59 1.26 1.66
CA ASN A 283 -8.07 0.73 2.92
C ASN A 283 -7.49 -0.65 2.66
N THR A 284 -6.16 -0.78 2.81
CA THR A 284 -5.51 -2.08 2.76
C THR A 284 -5.30 -2.59 4.18
N MET A 285 -5.91 -3.72 4.48
CA MET A 285 -5.97 -4.23 5.86
C MET A 285 -5.45 -5.66 5.96
N PRO A 286 -4.82 -6.02 7.08
CA PRO A 286 -4.44 -7.41 7.36
C PRO A 286 -5.65 -8.34 7.33
N GLU A 287 -5.42 -9.61 6.97
CA GLU A 287 -6.49 -10.60 6.86
C GLU A 287 -7.30 -10.77 8.14
N VAL A 288 -6.65 -10.70 9.31
CA VAL A 288 -7.33 -10.77 10.60
C VAL A 288 -8.28 -9.59 10.81
N THR A 289 -7.86 -8.37 10.43
CA THR A 289 -8.69 -7.17 10.48
C THR A 289 -9.85 -7.23 9.48
N LEU A 290 -9.61 -7.72 8.27
CA LEU A 290 -10.66 -7.92 7.27
C LEU A 290 -11.74 -8.88 7.77
N LYS A 291 -11.34 -10.00 8.36
CA LYS A 291 -12.28 -10.99 8.93
C LYS A 291 -13.07 -10.40 10.09
N ALA A 292 -12.39 -9.73 11.04
CA ALA A 292 -13.03 -9.08 12.18
C ALA A 292 -14.05 -8.02 11.72
N PHE A 293 -13.66 -7.18 10.75
CA PHE A 293 -14.55 -6.17 10.20
C PHE A 293 -15.73 -6.77 9.44
N GLY A 294 -15.54 -7.89 8.74
CA GLY A 294 -16.61 -8.64 8.06
C GLY A 294 -17.57 -9.34 9.03
N ASP A 295 -17.13 -9.69 10.23
CA ASP A 295 -17.91 -10.41 11.25
C ASP A 295 -18.69 -9.45 12.15
N HIS A 296 -18.01 -8.51 12.81
CA HIS A 296 -18.60 -7.62 13.81
C HIS A 296 -18.28 -6.14 13.59
N GLY A 297 -17.68 -5.77 12.44
CA GLY A 297 -17.39 -4.39 12.16
C GLY A 297 -18.63 -3.52 12.04
N GLU A 298 -18.45 -2.25 12.37
CA GLU A 298 -19.46 -1.21 12.19
C GLU A 298 -18.84 -0.02 11.45
N ILE A 299 -19.63 0.64 10.61
CA ILE A 299 -19.24 1.93 10.05
C ILE A 299 -19.64 3.00 11.06
N GLY A 300 -18.66 3.80 11.48
CA GLY A 300 -18.89 5.00 12.27
C GLY A 300 -19.35 6.18 11.42
N GLU A 301 -19.15 7.36 11.94
CA GLU A 301 -19.22 8.58 11.14
C GLU A 301 -18.10 8.55 10.09
N MET A 302 -18.38 9.08 8.89
CA MET A 302 -17.36 9.20 7.85
C MET A 302 -16.32 10.23 8.28
N LEU A 303 -15.07 9.99 7.90
CA LEU A 303 -13.99 10.94 8.10
C LEU A 303 -14.36 12.27 7.45
N ALA A 304 -14.36 13.35 8.25
CA ALA A 304 -14.69 14.69 7.76
C ALA A 304 -13.65 15.19 6.73
N GLU A 305 -14.08 15.99 5.78
CA GLU A 305 -13.18 16.60 4.78
C GLU A 305 -12.28 17.68 5.40
N SER A 306 -12.74 18.32 6.46
CA SER A 306 -11.97 19.23 7.32
C SER A 306 -12.53 19.12 8.73
N ASP A 307 -11.67 19.07 9.73
CA ASP A 307 -12.08 18.94 11.11
C ASP A 307 -11.05 19.60 12.04
N ASP A 308 -11.50 20.63 12.76
CA ASP A 308 -10.67 21.30 13.77
C ASP A 308 -10.27 20.37 14.92
N ASP A 309 -11.04 19.30 15.18
CA ASP A 309 -10.73 18.31 16.21
C ASP A 309 -9.41 17.61 15.95
N PHE A 310 -9.05 17.33 14.68
CA PHE A 310 -7.74 16.76 14.35
C PHE A 310 -6.60 17.70 14.73
N ASN A 311 -6.75 18.99 14.47
CA ASN A 311 -5.77 20.01 14.84
C ASN A 311 -5.66 20.15 16.37
N GLU A 312 -6.75 20.02 17.09
CA GLU A 312 -6.74 19.99 18.56
C GLU A 312 -5.97 18.77 19.10
N VAL A 313 -6.23 17.57 18.56
CA VAL A 313 -5.49 16.35 18.91
C VAL A 313 -4.00 16.52 18.69
N LEU A 314 -3.58 17.01 17.50
CA LEU A 314 -2.16 17.26 17.20
C LEU A 314 -1.53 18.29 18.14
N THR A 315 -2.28 19.35 18.49
CA THR A 315 -1.86 20.35 19.47
C THR A 315 -1.66 19.74 20.85
N ASN A 316 -2.54 18.83 21.26
CA ASN A 316 -2.44 18.16 22.55
C ASN A 316 -1.24 17.20 22.60
N PHE A 317 -0.91 16.49 21.49
CA PHE A 317 0.32 15.73 21.39
C PHE A 317 1.57 16.62 21.46
N SER A 318 1.54 17.77 20.79
CA SER A 318 2.65 18.76 20.89
C SER A 318 2.85 19.25 22.30
N LYS A 319 1.78 19.56 23.05
CA LYS A 319 1.84 19.91 24.47
C LYS A 319 2.38 18.78 25.36
N ALA A 320 2.14 17.53 24.96
CA ALA A 320 2.70 16.33 25.61
C ALA A 320 4.16 16.05 25.23
N GLY A 321 4.81 16.94 24.45
CA GLY A 321 6.22 16.85 24.10
C GLY A 321 6.50 15.99 22.85
N VAL A 322 5.49 15.70 22.04
CA VAL A 322 5.67 14.99 20.77
C VAL A 322 5.87 16.01 19.65
N ASN A 323 7.06 16.00 19.03
CA ASN A 323 7.29 16.74 17.79
C ASN A 323 6.79 15.90 16.62
N VAL A 324 5.60 16.22 16.11
CA VAL A 324 4.91 15.45 15.09
C VAL A 324 5.71 15.40 13.77
N ASP A 325 6.30 16.53 13.33
CA ASP A 325 7.06 16.59 12.07
C ASP A 325 8.32 15.73 12.15
N ALA A 326 9.09 15.87 13.24
CA ALA A 326 10.28 15.06 13.46
C ALA A 326 9.93 13.57 13.56
N LEU A 327 8.82 13.23 14.22
CA LEU A 327 8.35 11.85 14.34
C LEU A 327 7.93 11.28 12.97
N GLY A 328 7.27 12.06 12.11
CA GLY A 328 6.92 11.64 10.75
C GLY A 328 8.14 11.30 9.89
N ALA A 329 9.20 12.11 9.97
CA ALA A 329 10.46 11.85 9.30
C ALA A 329 11.16 10.59 9.87
N GLN A 330 11.18 10.44 11.19
CA GLN A 330 11.72 9.27 11.88
C GLN A 330 10.99 7.99 11.46
N LEU A 331 9.64 8.00 11.45
CA LEU A 331 8.84 6.84 11.09
C LEU A 331 9.07 6.40 9.63
N GLN A 332 9.31 7.34 8.71
CA GLN A 332 9.67 7.01 7.34
C GLN A 332 11.04 6.32 7.27
N ALA A 333 12.05 6.84 7.97
CA ALA A 333 13.37 6.24 8.02
C ALA A 333 13.34 4.83 8.64
N GLU A 334 12.72 4.68 9.81
CA GLU A 334 12.53 3.39 10.50
C GLU A 334 11.72 2.40 9.64
N GLY A 335 10.75 2.90 8.89
CA GLY A 335 9.97 2.12 7.94
C GLY A 335 10.82 1.55 6.83
N ALA A 336 11.70 2.35 6.24
CA ALA A 336 12.64 1.92 5.21
C ALA A 336 13.63 0.88 5.76
N GLU A 337 14.22 1.12 6.94
CA GLU A 337 15.11 0.17 7.60
C GLU A 337 14.41 -1.17 7.93
N SER A 338 13.18 -1.11 8.42
CA SER A 338 12.38 -2.31 8.70
C SER A 338 12.12 -3.14 7.44
N PHE A 339 11.88 -2.48 6.30
CA PHE A 339 11.70 -3.17 5.02
C PHE A 339 13.00 -3.79 4.52
N VAL A 340 14.14 -3.12 4.68
CA VAL A 340 15.47 -3.69 4.38
C VAL A 340 15.72 -4.93 5.22
N LYS A 341 15.42 -4.89 6.52
CA LYS A 341 15.54 -6.05 7.39
C LYS A 341 14.68 -7.22 6.90
N SER A 342 13.38 -6.97 6.67
CA SER A 342 12.46 -8.01 6.19
C SER A 342 12.87 -8.58 4.83
N TRP A 343 13.48 -7.76 3.98
CA TRP A 343 14.03 -8.20 2.70
C TRP A 343 15.20 -9.15 2.87
N ASN A 344 16.13 -8.83 3.75
CA ASN A 344 17.27 -9.69 4.04
C ASN A 344 16.83 -11.01 4.65
N ASP A 345 15.89 -10.98 5.61
CA ASP A 345 15.30 -12.17 6.22
C ASP A 345 14.62 -13.07 5.16
N LEU A 346 13.88 -12.48 4.22
CA LEU A 346 13.26 -13.17 3.08
C LEU A 346 14.30 -13.84 2.17
N LEU A 347 15.37 -13.13 1.79
CA LEU A 347 16.41 -13.70 0.94
C LEU A 347 17.18 -14.81 1.64
N GLU A 348 17.40 -14.71 2.94
CA GLU A 348 18.01 -15.76 3.75
C GLU A 348 17.10 -17.00 3.86
N CYS A 349 15.79 -16.79 4.05
CA CYS A 349 14.79 -17.87 4.02
C CYS A 349 14.81 -18.61 2.67
N ILE A 350 14.80 -17.90 1.55
CA ILE A 350 14.88 -18.49 0.21
C ILE A 350 16.18 -19.27 0.03
N ALA A 351 17.32 -18.71 0.46
CA ALA A 351 18.62 -19.37 0.37
C ALA A 351 18.66 -20.68 1.18
N SER A 352 18.11 -20.67 2.39
CA SER A 352 18.02 -21.84 3.27
C SER A 352 17.14 -22.93 2.68
N LYS A 353 15.93 -22.61 2.22
CA LYS A 353 15.04 -23.53 1.52
C LYS A 353 15.70 -24.09 0.25
N SER A 354 16.38 -23.24 -0.51
CA SER A 354 17.07 -23.66 -1.73
C SER A 354 18.14 -24.72 -1.48
N LYS A 355 18.90 -24.60 -0.37
CA LYS A 355 19.90 -25.61 0.02
C LYS A 355 19.25 -26.96 0.34
N VAL A 356 18.19 -26.96 1.15
CA VAL A 356 17.45 -28.16 1.53
C VAL A 356 16.86 -28.86 0.30
N LEU A 357 16.23 -28.07 -0.59
CA LEU A 357 15.55 -28.59 -1.79
C LEU A 357 16.50 -29.06 -2.90
N LYS A 358 17.78 -28.64 -2.86
CA LYS A 358 18.84 -29.18 -3.75
C LYS A 358 19.37 -30.53 -3.28
N ALA A 359 19.36 -30.76 -1.97
CA ALA A 359 19.91 -31.97 -1.35
C ALA A 359 18.90 -33.14 -1.30
N ALA A 360 17.62 -32.83 -1.48
CA ALA A 360 16.51 -33.81 -1.52
C ALA A 360 16.16 -34.18 -2.99
#